data_bb1831fde38b04e1fb997eed5ca40fd9
#
_entry.id   bb1831fde38b04e1fb997eed5ca40fd9
#
_cell.length_a   1.000
_cell.length_b   1.000
_cell.length_c   1.000
_cell.angle_alpha   90.00
_cell.angle_beta   90.00
_cell.angle_gamma   90.00
#
_symmetry.space_group_name_H-M   'P 1'
#
loop_
_entity.id
_entity.type
_entity.pdbx_description
1 polymer ?
#
loop_
_entity_poly.entity_id
_entity_poly.type
_entity_poly.pdbx_seq_one_letter_code
_entity_poly.pdbx_strand_id
1 'polypeptide(L)'
;MTARTLDHVALWVADRDAIVERATEQLGMHVIERTDRFTLIGADARRFKLTLFAEEGPRDSGALKEVTLRANDGDEGTYELGEGLTVNVVRAPTDVDYDLDNVALWSADPEATADEYVSLGFNEAEARDGVPRVELGGAFVEFHRREPGDPERPLLNHLAVLVDRADDAKDLPAEVADVVDAPNTYAVFVWGPERVKLEYVEHKPTFSLT
;
A
#
# COMPACT_ATOMS: atom_id res chain seq x y z
N MET A 1 13.40 -12.19 -9.59
CA MET A 1 12.00 -11.92 -9.17
C MET A 1 11.33 -11.06 -10.23
N THR A 2 10.12 -11.42 -10.65
CA THR A 2 9.31 -10.55 -11.53
C THR A 2 8.18 -9.96 -10.67
N ALA A 3 8.28 -8.67 -10.36
CA ALA A 3 7.20 -7.94 -9.74
C ALA A 3 6.12 -7.63 -10.78
N ARG A 4 4.84 -7.76 -10.42
CA ARG A 4 3.72 -7.57 -11.33
C ARG A 4 2.99 -6.26 -11.10
N THR A 5 2.68 -5.96 -9.83
CA THR A 5 1.93 -4.75 -9.47
C THR A 5 2.02 -4.48 -7.97
N LEU A 6 1.75 -3.25 -7.59
CA LEU A 6 1.43 -2.91 -6.21
C LEU A 6 0.03 -3.47 -5.90
N ASP A 7 -0.04 -4.42 -4.95
CA ASP A 7 -1.25 -5.21 -4.72
C ASP A 7 -2.20 -4.57 -3.70
N HIS A 8 -1.66 -4.11 -2.57
CA HIS A 8 -2.44 -3.43 -1.56
C HIS A 8 -1.59 -2.58 -0.61
N VAL A 9 -2.26 -1.74 0.16
CA VAL A 9 -1.69 -0.98 1.28
C VAL A 9 -2.28 -1.51 2.57
N ALA A 10 -1.44 -1.96 3.48
CA ALA A 10 -1.86 -2.47 4.77
C ALA A 10 -1.62 -1.45 5.88
N LEU A 11 -2.60 -1.28 6.74
CA LEU A 11 -2.67 -0.26 7.76
C LEU A 11 -2.98 -0.86 9.13
N TRP A 12 -2.33 -0.34 10.17
CA TRP A 12 -2.73 -0.53 11.54
C TRP A 12 -3.71 0.56 11.94
N VAL A 13 -4.88 0.21 12.45
CA VAL A 13 -5.92 1.18 12.82
C VAL A 13 -6.55 0.85 14.16
N ALA A 14 -6.90 1.85 14.95
CA ALA A 14 -7.54 1.64 16.25
C ALA A 14 -9.05 1.40 16.09
N ASP A 15 -9.71 2.15 15.20
CA ASP A 15 -11.15 2.01 14.90
C ASP A 15 -11.37 1.57 13.45
N ARG A 16 -11.14 0.27 13.22
CA ARG A 16 -11.30 -0.36 11.91
C ARG A 16 -12.69 -0.16 11.33
N ASP A 17 -13.71 -0.25 12.17
CA ASP A 17 -15.10 -0.21 11.71
C ASP A 17 -15.50 1.19 11.24
N ALA A 18 -15.07 2.24 11.94
CA ALA A 18 -15.31 3.62 11.52
C ALA A 18 -14.61 3.96 10.20
N ILE A 19 -13.40 3.42 9.96
CA ILE A 19 -12.69 3.65 8.68
C ILE A 19 -13.41 2.91 7.55
N VAL A 20 -13.84 1.66 7.76
CA VAL A 20 -14.62 0.88 6.77
C VAL A 20 -15.93 1.60 6.42
N GLU A 21 -16.65 2.10 7.43
CA GLU A 21 -17.89 2.85 7.20
C GLU A 21 -17.64 4.08 6.32
N ARG A 22 -16.65 4.91 6.67
CA ARG A 22 -16.31 6.11 5.87
C ARG A 22 -15.86 5.77 4.45
N ALA A 23 -15.02 4.76 4.28
CA ALA A 23 -14.56 4.33 2.95
C ALA A 23 -15.74 3.82 2.10
N THR A 24 -16.69 3.11 2.71
CA THR A 24 -17.90 2.64 2.02
C THR A 24 -18.82 3.82 1.66
N GLU A 25 -19.08 4.72 2.61
CA GLU A 25 -20.02 5.84 2.40
C GLU A 25 -19.47 6.93 1.48
N GLN A 26 -18.19 7.28 1.62
CA GLN A 26 -17.60 8.41 0.89
C GLN A 26 -16.98 8.00 -0.45
N LEU A 27 -16.42 6.80 -0.53
CA LEU A 27 -15.70 6.31 -1.71
C LEU A 27 -16.44 5.17 -2.44
N GLY A 28 -17.51 4.63 -1.87
CA GLY A 28 -18.23 3.47 -2.45
C GLY A 28 -17.39 2.18 -2.43
N MET A 29 -16.38 2.08 -1.58
CA MET A 29 -15.57 0.88 -1.47
C MET A 29 -16.37 -0.31 -0.95
N HIS A 30 -16.07 -1.49 -1.47
CA HIS A 30 -16.69 -2.73 -1.05
C HIS A 30 -15.87 -3.42 0.04
N VAL A 31 -16.55 -4.02 1.03
CA VAL A 31 -15.91 -4.98 1.93
C VAL A 31 -15.71 -6.29 1.15
N ILE A 32 -14.44 -6.62 0.87
CA ILE A 32 -14.06 -7.82 0.11
C ILE A 32 -14.00 -9.04 1.05
N GLU A 33 -13.34 -8.86 2.19
CA GLU A 33 -13.18 -9.90 3.19
C GLU A 33 -13.12 -9.28 4.59
N ARG A 34 -13.74 -9.95 5.57
CA ARG A 34 -13.65 -9.57 6.98
C ARG A 34 -13.33 -10.77 7.85
N THR A 35 -12.28 -10.64 8.62
CA THR A 35 -11.87 -11.62 9.63
C THR A 35 -11.76 -10.94 11.01
N ASP A 36 -11.48 -11.73 12.04
CA ASP A 36 -11.18 -11.17 13.36
C ASP A 36 -9.91 -10.31 13.34
N ARG A 37 -8.94 -10.61 12.47
CA ARG A 37 -7.64 -9.94 12.38
C ARG A 37 -7.64 -8.72 11.48
N PHE A 38 -8.34 -8.77 10.34
CA PHE A 38 -8.30 -7.70 9.34
C PHE A 38 -9.62 -7.56 8.58
N THR A 39 -9.76 -6.44 7.89
CA THR A 39 -10.79 -6.22 6.86
C THR A 39 -10.11 -5.75 5.58
N LEU A 40 -10.41 -6.41 4.46
CA LEU A 40 -10.04 -5.97 3.12
C LEU A 40 -11.18 -5.15 2.54
N ILE A 41 -10.86 -3.96 2.06
CA ILE A 41 -11.79 -3.12 1.30
C ILE A 41 -11.18 -2.74 -0.05
N GLY A 42 -12.00 -2.53 -1.06
CA GLY A 42 -11.54 -2.22 -2.40
C GLY A 42 -12.65 -1.79 -3.34
N ALA A 43 -12.29 -1.58 -4.62
CA ALA A 43 -13.19 -1.11 -5.67
C ALA A 43 -14.11 -2.24 -6.15
N ASP A 44 -13.56 -3.27 -6.70
CA ASP A 44 -14.26 -4.53 -6.92
C ASP A 44 -13.49 -5.65 -6.19
N ALA A 45 -13.96 -6.85 -6.24
CA ALA A 45 -13.44 -7.96 -5.46
C ALA A 45 -11.95 -8.30 -5.75
N ARG A 46 -11.19 -7.55 -6.58
CA ARG A 46 -9.93 -8.10 -7.09
C ARG A 46 -8.77 -7.13 -7.31
N ARG A 47 -9.00 -5.80 -7.35
CA ARG A 47 -7.94 -4.86 -7.74
C ARG A 47 -7.37 -4.10 -6.53
N PHE A 48 -7.69 -2.83 -6.41
CA PHE A 48 -7.18 -2.04 -5.29
C PHE A 48 -7.73 -2.54 -3.97
N LYS A 49 -6.85 -2.66 -2.99
CA LYS A 49 -7.21 -3.08 -1.64
C LYS A 49 -6.51 -2.21 -0.60
N LEU A 50 -7.30 -1.83 0.40
CA LEU A 50 -6.77 -1.45 1.70
C LEU A 50 -6.99 -2.62 2.66
N THR A 51 -5.92 -3.01 3.36
CA THR A 51 -5.99 -4.02 4.41
C THR A 51 -5.91 -3.31 5.76
N LEU A 52 -6.97 -3.42 6.55
CA LEU A 52 -7.08 -2.76 7.85
C LEU A 52 -6.96 -3.78 8.96
N PHE A 53 -5.88 -3.70 9.72
CA PHE A 53 -5.65 -4.50 10.92
C PHE A 53 -6.05 -3.69 12.15
N ALA A 54 -6.94 -4.23 12.98
CA ALA A 54 -7.32 -3.60 14.24
C ALA A 54 -6.21 -3.75 15.28
N GLU A 55 -5.74 -2.63 15.81
CA GLU A 55 -4.69 -2.55 16.82
C GLU A 55 -4.93 -1.41 17.80
N GLU A 56 -4.20 -1.39 18.91
CA GLU A 56 -4.30 -0.30 19.86
C GLU A 56 -3.90 1.05 19.24
N GLY A 57 -4.67 2.10 19.54
CA GLY A 57 -4.42 3.48 19.11
C GLY A 57 -3.87 4.37 20.23
N PRO A 58 -3.65 5.65 19.95
CA PRO A 58 -3.70 6.27 18.63
C PRO A 58 -2.55 5.83 17.72
N ARG A 59 -2.72 6.03 16.41
CA ARG A 59 -1.71 5.75 15.38
C ARG A 59 -1.12 7.06 14.83
N ASP A 60 0.17 7.02 14.52
CA ASP A 60 0.88 8.13 13.86
C ASP A 60 1.07 7.80 12.39
N SER A 61 0.97 8.80 11.51
CA SER A 61 1.15 8.59 10.07
C SER A 61 2.51 7.97 9.72
N GLY A 62 3.55 8.30 10.48
CA GLY A 62 4.90 7.81 10.23
C GLY A 62 5.37 8.17 8.82
N ALA A 63 5.81 7.18 8.07
CA ALA A 63 6.21 7.34 6.68
C ALA A 63 5.03 7.57 5.72
N LEU A 64 3.80 7.19 6.06
CA LEU A 64 2.66 7.39 5.16
C LEU A 64 2.23 8.85 5.12
N LYS A 65 2.21 9.43 3.92
CA LYS A 65 1.62 10.75 3.67
C LYS A 65 0.16 10.62 3.24
N GLU A 66 -0.11 9.88 2.17
CA GLU A 66 -1.44 9.69 1.61
C GLU A 66 -1.48 8.53 0.62
N VAL A 67 -2.68 8.06 0.31
CA VAL A 67 -2.96 7.10 -0.75
C VAL A 67 -3.78 7.80 -1.82
N THR A 68 -3.42 7.65 -3.10
CA THR A 68 -4.19 8.21 -4.22
C THR A 68 -4.78 7.09 -5.06
N LEU A 69 -6.08 7.18 -5.29
CA LEU A 69 -6.84 6.33 -6.17
C LEU A 69 -7.12 7.05 -7.49
N ARG A 70 -7.12 6.32 -8.59
CA ARG A 70 -7.64 6.80 -9.87
C ARG A 70 -9.01 6.20 -10.14
N ALA A 71 -9.90 7.02 -10.70
CA ALA A 71 -11.24 6.62 -11.14
C ALA A 71 -11.56 7.24 -12.49
N ASN A 72 -12.36 6.55 -13.33
CA ASN A 72 -12.83 7.11 -14.61
C ASN A 72 -13.82 8.25 -14.40
N ASP A 73 -14.69 8.06 -13.45
CA ASP A 73 -15.82 8.94 -13.13
C ASP A 73 -15.83 9.25 -11.63
N GLY A 74 -16.69 10.16 -11.20
CA GLY A 74 -16.82 10.57 -9.82
C GLY A 74 -16.15 11.91 -9.52
N ASP A 75 -16.23 12.32 -8.28
CA ASP A 75 -15.66 13.58 -7.80
C ASP A 75 -14.19 13.38 -7.41
N GLU A 76 -13.32 14.20 -8.00
CA GLU A 76 -11.96 14.33 -7.52
C GLU A 76 -11.96 15.01 -6.15
N GLY A 77 -11.10 14.57 -5.26
CA GLY A 77 -11.05 15.16 -3.93
C GLY A 77 -10.14 14.43 -2.96
N THR A 78 -10.06 14.99 -1.77
CA THR A 78 -9.32 14.45 -0.64
C THR A 78 -10.30 14.03 0.44
N TYR A 79 -10.17 12.81 0.93
CA TYR A 79 -11.05 12.18 1.90
C TYR A 79 -10.26 11.77 3.14
N GLU A 80 -10.69 12.26 4.30
CA GLU A 80 -10.10 11.88 5.58
C GLU A 80 -10.88 10.70 6.16
N LEU A 81 -10.32 9.50 6.08
CA LEU A 81 -11.00 8.29 6.54
C LEU A 81 -10.86 8.04 8.04
N GLY A 82 -10.00 8.80 8.72
CA GLY A 82 -9.75 8.73 10.16
C GLY A 82 -8.31 8.34 10.49
N GLU A 83 -7.90 8.60 11.71
CA GLU A 83 -6.56 8.29 12.25
C GLU A 83 -5.39 8.82 11.39
N GLY A 84 -5.61 9.93 10.67
CA GLY A 84 -4.61 10.49 9.75
C GLY A 84 -4.50 9.78 8.40
N LEU A 85 -5.39 8.82 8.10
CA LEU A 85 -5.47 8.20 6.79
C LEU A 85 -6.16 9.14 5.80
N THR A 86 -5.37 9.69 4.89
CA THR A 86 -5.84 10.53 3.78
C THR A 86 -5.87 9.71 2.49
N VAL A 87 -7.01 9.72 1.81
CA VAL A 87 -7.19 9.12 0.48
C VAL A 87 -7.58 10.22 -0.51
N ASN A 88 -6.79 10.36 -1.57
CA ASN A 88 -7.11 11.24 -2.68
C ASN A 88 -7.76 10.42 -3.81
N VAL A 89 -8.69 11.05 -4.54
CA VAL A 89 -9.25 10.51 -5.78
C VAL A 89 -8.91 11.46 -6.91
N VAL A 90 -8.29 10.91 -7.97
CA VAL A 90 -7.97 11.64 -9.19
C VAL A 90 -8.67 11.01 -10.39
N ARG A 91 -9.00 11.83 -11.39
CA ARG A 91 -9.62 11.33 -12.61
C ARG A 91 -8.55 10.85 -13.58
N ALA A 92 -8.47 9.53 -13.76
CA ALA A 92 -7.57 8.91 -14.72
C ALA A 92 -8.18 7.59 -15.23
N PRO A 93 -7.80 7.14 -16.44
CA PRO A 93 -8.35 5.91 -17.01
C PRO A 93 -8.07 4.69 -16.13
N THR A 94 -9.13 3.91 -15.88
CA THR A 94 -9.06 2.60 -15.20
C THR A 94 -10.20 1.72 -15.72
N ASP A 95 -10.08 0.42 -15.59
CA ASP A 95 -11.08 -0.58 -15.98
C ASP A 95 -11.89 -1.12 -14.78
N VAL A 96 -11.77 -0.48 -13.62
CA VAL A 96 -12.48 -0.76 -12.38
C VAL A 96 -13.01 0.55 -11.78
N ASP A 97 -13.85 0.49 -10.75
CA ASP A 97 -14.41 1.68 -10.11
C ASP A 97 -13.29 2.59 -9.56
N TYR A 98 -12.34 1.98 -8.87
CA TYR A 98 -11.10 2.63 -8.40
C TYR A 98 -9.91 1.71 -8.64
N ASP A 99 -8.75 2.31 -8.94
CA ASP A 99 -7.47 1.60 -8.95
C ASP A 99 -6.41 2.45 -8.23
N LEU A 100 -5.34 1.84 -7.79
CA LEU A 100 -4.25 2.56 -7.13
C LEU A 100 -3.50 3.41 -8.14
N ASP A 101 -3.41 4.72 -7.90
CA ASP A 101 -2.58 5.64 -8.68
C ASP A 101 -1.20 5.79 -8.05
N ASN A 102 -1.16 6.21 -6.79
CA ASN A 102 0.09 6.28 -6.04
C ASN A 102 -0.09 6.11 -4.53
N VAL A 103 1.03 5.77 -3.87
CA VAL A 103 1.21 5.90 -2.43
C VAL A 103 2.29 6.93 -2.19
N ALA A 104 1.97 8.02 -1.51
CA ALA A 104 2.93 9.04 -1.16
C ALA A 104 3.53 8.75 0.23
N LEU A 105 4.85 8.76 0.30
CA LEU A 105 5.61 8.55 1.52
C LEU A 105 6.44 9.79 1.87
N TRP A 106 6.61 10.02 3.16
CA TRP A 106 7.61 10.94 3.67
C TRP A 106 8.98 10.28 3.65
N SER A 107 9.99 11.04 3.26
CA SER A 107 11.39 10.61 3.24
C SER A 107 12.33 11.74 3.62
N ALA A 108 13.36 11.40 4.38
CA ALA A 108 14.46 12.32 4.71
C ALA A 108 15.28 12.69 3.46
N ASP A 109 15.50 11.72 2.57
CA ASP A 109 16.20 11.88 1.29
C ASP A 109 15.45 11.17 0.15
N PRO A 110 14.45 11.86 -0.49
CA PRO A 110 13.60 11.27 -1.51
C PRO A 110 14.33 10.66 -2.68
N GLU A 111 15.42 11.26 -3.15
CA GLU A 111 16.21 10.77 -4.26
C GLU A 111 16.90 9.45 -3.91
N ALA A 112 17.61 9.42 -2.77
CA ALA A 112 18.26 8.19 -2.29
C ALA A 112 17.24 7.09 -2.00
N THR A 113 16.09 7.44 -1.41
CA THR A 113 15.00 6.49 -1.16
C THR A 113 14.44 5.88 -2.45
N ALA A 114 14.25 6.67 -3.51
CA ALA A 114 13.83 6.16 -4.81
C ALA A 114 14.85 5.16 -5.39
N ASP A 115 16.15 5.48 -5.34
CA ASP A 115 17.21 4.58 -5.80
C ASP A 115 17.22 3.24 -5.01
N GLU A 116 17.01 3.31 -3.70
CA GLU A 116 16.91 2.10 -2.88
C GLU A 116 15.69 1.26 -3.25
N TYR A 117 14.50 1.87 -3.48
CA TYR A 117 13.32 1.14 -3.94
C TYR A 117 13.54 0.46 -5.31
N VAL A 118 14.30 1.09 -6.22
CA VAL A 118 14.71 0.44 -7.48
C VAL A 118 15.54 -0.82 -7.19
N SER A 119 16.45 -0.77 -6.23
CA SER A 119 17.22 -1.96 -5.82
C SER A 119 16.35 -3.08 -5.22
N LEU A 120 15.17 -2.74 -4.73
CA LEU A 120 14.16 -3.65 -4.17
C LEU A 120 13.15 -4.15 -5.23
N GLY A 121 13.36 -3.85 -6.52
CA GLY A 121 12.62 -4.43 -7.63
C GLY A 121 11.51 -3.54 -8.20
N PHE A 122 11.44 -2.27 -7.80
CA PHE A 122 10.61 -1.26 -8.46
C PHE A 122 11.30 -0.74 -9.72
N ASN A 123 10.55 -0.19 -10.66
CA ASN A 123 11.07 0.44 -11.85
C ASN A 123 11.36 1.93 -11.60
N GLU A 124 12.42 2.44 -12.21
CA GLU A 124 12.65 3.87 -12.27
C GLU A 124 11.47 4.58 -12.94
N ALA A 125 11.10 5.76 -12.46
CA ALA A 125 10.10 6.61 -13.06
C ALA A 125 10.53 8.08 -13.07
N GLU A 126 10.10 8.83 -14.09
CA GLU A 126 10.31 10.28 -14.10
C GLU A 126 9.65 10.93 -12.89
N ALA A 127 10.36 11.88 -12.26
CA ALA A 127 9.79 12.68 -11.18
C ALA A 127 8.54 13.44 -11.64
N ARG A 128 7.53 13.50 -10.79
CA ARG A 128 6.31 14.28 -11.05
C ARG A 128 6.37 15.56 -10.23
N ASP A 129 6.33 16.71 -10.90
CA ASP A 129 6.42 18.02 -10.25
C ASP A 129 7.64 18.17 -9.31
N GLY A 130 8.75 17.52 -9.68
CA GLY A 130 9.98 17.50 -8.90
C GLY A 130 9.97 16.51 -7.72
N VAL A 131 8.93 15.69 -7.58
CA VAL A 131 8.85 14.63 -6.57
C VAL A 131 9.42 13.33 -7.13
N PRO A 132 10.51 12.78 -6.56
CA PRO A 132 11.02 11.48 -6.94
C PRO A 132 9.99 10.38 -6.72
N ARG A 133 9.96 9.40 -7.62
CA ARG A 133 9.03 8.28 -7.54
C ARG A 133 9.56 7.05 -8.26
N VAL A 134 8.98 5.92 -7.92
CA VAL A 134 9.19 4.63 -8.60
C VAL A 134 7.85 4.09 -9.08
N GLU A 135 7.89 3.16 -10.04
CA GLU A 135 6.69 2.60 -10.67
C GLU A 135 6.62 1.09 -10.44
N LEU A 136 5.40 0.57 -10.29
CA LEU A 136 5.15 -0.85 -10.30
C LEU A 136 3.74 -1.17 -10.83
N GLY A 137 3.68 -1.74 -12.04
CA GLY A 137 2.42 -2.20 -12.65
C GLY A 137 1.39 -1.10 -12.90
N GLY A 138 1.84 0.12 -13.19
CA GLY A 138 1.01 1.28 -13.45
C GLY A 138 0.64 2.10 -12.20
N ALA A 139 1.07 1.67 -11.02
CA ALA A 139 0.98 2.45 -9.78
C ALA A 139 2.36 3.02 -9.41
N PHE A 140 2.38 4.07 -8.61
CA PHE A 140 3.60 4.74 -8.21
C PHE A 140 3.78 4.75 -6.68
N VAL A 141 5.03 4.82 -6.22
CA VAL A 141 5.38 5.23 -4.86
C VAL A 141 6.15 6.54 -4.98
N GLU A 142 5.64 7.61 -4.37
CA GLU A 142 6.18 8.97 -4.42
C GLU A 142 6.86 9.31 -3.09
N PHE A 143 8.01 9.98 -3.14
CA PHE A 143 8.80 10.31 -1.96
C PHE A 143 8.85 11.81 -1.76
N HIS A 144 8.20 12.28 -0.68
CA HIS A 144 8.11 13.69 -0.33
C HIS A 144 9.07 14.03 0.79
N ARG A 145 9.80 15.14 0.64
CA ARG A 145 10.84 15.53 1.60
C ARG A 145 10.27 15.95 2.96
N ARG A 146 10.44 15.08 3.93
CA ARG A 146 10.16 15.31 5.35
C ARG A 146 10.74 14.13 6.15
N GLU A 147 11.27 14.40 7.34
CA GLU A 147 11.59 13.33 8.29
C GLU A 147 10.32 12.56 8.67
N PRO A 148 10.21 11.27 8.37
CA PRO A 148 9.01 10.48 8.70
C PRO A 148 8.88 10.22 10.20
N GLY A 149 9.98 10.36 10.94
CA GLY A 149 10.08 9.91 12.32
C GLY A 149 10.14 8.38 12.43
N ASP A 150 10.19 7.91 13.67
CA ASP A 150 10.14 6.48 14.00
C ASP A 150 9.07 6.27 15.08
N PRO A 151 7.78 6.40 14.76
CA PRO A 151 6.73 6.27 15.74
C PRO A 151 6.63 4.84 16.26
N GLU A 152 6.37 4.70 17.55
CA GLU A 152 6.13 3.38 18.18
C GLU A 152 4.94 2.66 17.54
N ARG A 153 3.94 3.42 17.11
CA ARG A 153 2.68 2.91 16.54
C ARG A 153 2.41 3.53 15.17
N PRO A 154 3.12 3.14 14.09
CA PRO A 154 2.88 3.69 12.76
C PRO A 154 1.50 3.26 12.21
N LEU A 155 0.90 4.14 11.40
CA LEU A 155 -0.33 3.83 10.65
C LEU A 155 -0.03 2.80 9.53
N LEU A 156 1.06 3.00 8.79
CA LEU A 156 1.44 2.08 7.72
C LEU A 156 2.03 0.79 8.29
N ASN A 157 1.39 -0.34 7.97
CA ASN A 157 1.94 -1.66 8.28
C ASN A 157 2.91 -2.09 7.17
N HIS A 158 2.46 -2.15 5.91
CA HIS A 158 3.29 -2.49 4.76
C HIS A 158 2.67 -2.06 3.43
N LEU A 159 3.52 -2.05 2.40
CA LEU A 159 3.10 -2.03 1.01
C LEU A 159 3.29 -3.43 0.43
N ALA A 160 2.26 -3.97 -0.22
CA ALA A 160 2.32 -5.29 -0.81
C ALA A 160 2.58 -5.25 -2.31
N VAL A 161 3.52 -6.07 -2.75
CA VAL A 161 3.95 -6.24 -4.13
C VAL A 161 3.58 -7.65 -4.58
N LEU A 162 2.70 -7.79 -5.57
CA LEU A 162 2.40 -9.09 -6.17
C LEU A 162 3.57 -9.53 -7.05
N VAL A 163 4.05 -10.75 -6.82
CA VAL A 163 5.19 -11.34 -7.52
C VAL A 163 4.88 -12.75 -8.03
N ASP A 164 5.72 -13.24 -8.97
CA ASP A 164 5.62 -14.62 -9.43
C ASP A 164 6.16 -15.63 -8.41
N ARG A 165 7.20 -15.23 -7.65
CA ARG A 165 7.84 -16.06 -6.63
C ARG A 165 8.30 -15.17 -5.47
N ALA A 166 7.65 -15.30 -4.35
CA ALA A 166 7.97 -14.50 -3.17
C ALA A 166 9.32 -14.87 -2.54
N ASP A 167 9.77 -16.11 -2.67
CA ASP A 167 11.09 -16.55 -2.19
C ASP A 167 12.26 -15.74 -2.77
N ASP A 168 12.13 -15.24 -4.00
CA ASP A 168 13.18 -14.43 -4.64
C ASP A 168 13.44 -13.12 -3.87
N ALA A 169 12.49 -12.65 -3.05
CA ALA A 169 12.67 -11.46 -2.24
C ALA A 169 13.69 -11.64 -1.09
N LYS A 170 14.03 -12.88 -0.73
CA LYS A 170 15.10 -13.18 0.24
C LYS A 170 16.49 -12.83 -0.27
N ASP A 171 16.65 -12.71 -1.59
CA ASP A 171 17.92 -12.37 -2.24
C ASP A 171 18.07 -10.87 -2.48
N LEU A 172 17.06 -10.06 -2.13
CA LEU A 172 17.12 -8.59 -2.21
C LEU A 172 18.12 -8.02 -1.20
N PRO A 173 18.71 -6.84 -1.47
CA PRO A 173 19.65 -6.17 -0.57
C PRO A 173 18.92 -5.52 0.63
N ALA A 174 18.10 -6.28 1.34
CA ALA A 174 17.29 -5.83 2.47
C ALA A 174 17.19 -6.92 3.54
N GLU A 175 16.95 -6.51 4.78
CA GLU A 175 16.71 -7.43 5.88
C GLU A 175 15.33 -8.08 5.76
N VAL A 176 15.26 -9.41 5.82
CA VAL A 176 14.00 -10.13 5.88
C VAL A 176 13.36 -9.92 7.24
N ALA A 177 12.18 -9.31 7.24
CA ALA A 177 11.41 -8.99 8.44
C ALA A 177 10.54 -10.16 8.90
N ASP A 178 9.93 -10.90 7.95
CA ASP A 178 9.04 -12.03 8.24
C ASP A 178 8.82 -12.90 7.01
N VAL A 179 8.30 -14.11 7.21
CA VAL A 179 7.86 -15.02 6.15
C VAL A 179 6.53 -15.64 6.58
N VAL A 180 5.50 -15.48 5.76
CA VAL A 180 4.16 -15.96 6.04
C VAL A 180 3.72 -16.98 4.98
N ASP A 181 3.41 -18.18 5.43
CA ASP A 181 2.85 -19.26 4.59
C ASP A 181 1.39 -19.49 4.97
N ALA A 182 0.50 -18.77 4.29
CA ALA A 182 -0.96 -18.86 4.48
C ALA A 182 -1.58 -19.86 3.47
N PRO A 183 -2.83 -20.31 3.67
CA PRO A 183 -3.49 -21.25 2.77
C PRO A 183 -3.56 -20.76 1.31
N ASN A 184 -3.76 -19.45 1.09
CA ASN A 184 -3.97 -18.85 -0.22
C ASN A 184 -2.77 -18.09 -0.78
N THR A 185 -1.83 -17.68 0.10
CA THR A 185 -0.69 -16.84 -0.26
C THR A 185 0.58 -17.33 0.40
N TYR A 186 1.70 -17.01 -0.23
CA TYR A 186 3.01 -17.08 0.40
C TYR A 186 3.67 -15.71 0.29
N ALA A 187 4.19 -15.19 1.38
CA ALA A 187 4.73 -13.84 1.42
C ALA A 187 6.07 -13.77 2.16
N VAL A 188 6.97 -12.96 1.62
CA VAL A 188 8.24 -12.58 2.25
C VAL A 188 8.20 -11.08 2.50
N PHE A 189 8.39 -10.69 3.75
CA PHE A 189 8.47 -9.29 4.16
C PHE A 189 9.92 -8.87 4.30
N VAL A 190 10.27 -7.71 3.78
CA VAL A 190 11.59 -7.10 3.98
C VAL A 190 11.44 -5.68 4.50
N TRP A 191 12.48 -5.20 5.20
CA TRP A 191 12.56 -3.79 5.58
C TRP A 191 13.11 -2.97 4.43
N GLY A 192 12.30 -2.05 3.91
CA GLY A 192 12.72 -1.02 2.99
C GLY A 192 13.17 0.25 3.70
N PRO A 193 13.55 1.29 2.94
CA PRO A 193 13.88 2.61 3.46
C PRO A 193 12.75 3.19 4.32
N GLU A 194 13.11 4.15 5.19
CA GLU A 194 12.18 4.84 6.10
C GLU A 194 11.40 3.88 7.01
N ARG A 195 11.94 2.68 7.24
CA ARG A 195 11.31 1.59 8.01
C ARG A 195 9.95 1.15 7.47
N VAL A 196 9.73 1.37 6.18
CA VAL A 196 8.54 0.85 5.49
C VAL A 196 8.76 -0.63 5.20
N LYS A 197 7.83 -1.46 5.67
CA LYS A 197 7.85 -2.88 5.37
C LYS A 197 7.28 -3.12 3.96
N LEU A 198 7.96 -3.90 3.15
CA LEU A 198 7.50 -4.35 1.83
C LEU A 198 7.14 -5.83 1.93
N GLU A 199 5.92 -6.18 1.53
CA GLU A 199 5.46 -7.54 1.39
C GLU A 199 5.59 -7.96 -0.08
N TYR A 200 6.35 -9.00 -0.35
CA TYR A 200 6.36 -9.66 -1.67
C TYR A 200 5.47 -10.87 -1.57
N VAL A 201 4.27 -10.78 -2.16
CA VAL A 201 3.21 -11.79 -2.04
C VAL A 201 3.06 -12.58 -3.34
N GLU A 202 3.03 -13.89 -3.21
CA GLU A 202 2.72 -14.86 -4.27
C GLU A 202 1.33 -15.45 -4.00
N HIS A 203 0.46 -15.41 -4.99
CA HIS A 203 -0.83 -16.09 -4.92
C HIS A 203 -0.67 -17.57 -5.24
N LYS A 204 -1.05 -18.43 -4.31
CA LYS A 204 -1.07 -19.86 -4.52
C LYS A 204 -2.19 -20.26 -5.51
N PRO A 205 -2.12 -21.45 -6.14
CA PRO A 205 -3.21 -21.91 -7.02
C PRO A 205 -4.59 -21.97 -6.38
N THR A 206 -4.64 -22.01 -5.06
CA THR A 206 -5.87 -21.99 -4.23
C THR A 206 -6.38 -20.59 -3.95
N PHE A 207 -5.66 -19.54 -4.39
CA PHE A 207 -6.05 -18.16 -4.11
C PHE A 207 -7.43 -17.83 -4.67
N SER A 208 -8.29 -17.32 -3.83
CA SER A 208 -9.61 -16.82 -4.18
C SER A 208 -9.94 -15.64 -3.27
N LEU A 209 -10.34 -14.53 -3.86
CA LEU A 209 -11.10 -13.49 -3.19
C LEU A 209 -12.57 -13.83 -3.43
N THR A 210 -13.26 -14.21 -2.41
CA THR A 210 -14.69 -14.57 -2.46
C THR A 210 -15.56 -13.34 -2.54
#